data_50ae7edde1fb687924e392c9c44de996
#
_entry.id   50ae7edde1fb687924e392c9c44de996
#
_cell.length_a   1.000
_cell.length_b   1.000
_cell.length_c   1.000
_cell.angle_alpha   90.00
_cell.angle_beta   90.00
_cell.angle_gamma   90.00
#
_symmetry.space_group_name_H-M   'P 1'
#
loop_
_entity.id
_entity.type
_entity.pdbx_description
1 polymer ?
#
loop_
_entity_poly.entity_id
_entity_poly.type
_entity_poly.pdbx_seq_one_letter_code
_entity_poly.pdbx_strand_id
1 'polypeptide(L)'
;MTRTVWYPGHMARGLRKLRELSEKLDLFVEVRDARAPFLTGSPFSGQVAKFRPVWVVLSKVDLAAEEATARWLSFFRGQGSQAWAMDLRRGNVSPLLRAAAKLKPAYRELRLAVIGIPNVGKSMLLNAVVGKSSAPVGGIPGVTRGVAWYKGKGLLVVDSPGILDPASHREVHRRLAWLGSSRSDVIGGYEDLAEGLIDFLRKSSKLERALASWDLEP
;
A
#
# COMPACT_ATOMS: atom_id res chain seq x y z
N MET A 1 -24.56 -9.35 -13.02
CA MET A 1 -23.50 -8.94 -12.05
C MET A 1 -22.90 -7.63 -12.53
N THR A 2 -23.27 -6.52 -11.90
CA THR A 2 -22.80 -5.16 -12.28
C THR A 2 -21.34 -5.00 -11.86
N ARG A 3 -20.42 -4.93 -12.82
CA ARG A 3 -19.02 -4.56 -12.56
C ARG A 3 -18.99 -3.13 -12.06
N THR A 4 -18.52 -2.91 -10.86
CA THR A 4 -18.34 -1.57 -10.29
C THR A 4 -17.08 -0.96 -10.91
N VAL A 5 -17.24 -0.16 -11.96
CA VAL A 5 -16.12 0.50 -12.65
C VAL A 5 -15.82 1.82 -11.94
N TRP A 6 -15.02 1.77 -10.88
CA TRP A 6 -14.42 2.97 -10.32
C TRP A 6 -12.92 2.97 -10.61
N TYR A 7 -12.55 3.51 -11.76
CA TYR A 7 -11.17 3.65 -12.19
C TYR A 7 -10.92 5.06 -12.72
N PRO A 8 -10.60 6.01 -11.86
CA PRO A 8 -10.33 7.38 -12.29
C PRO A 8 -9.19 7.44 -13.31
N GLY A 9 -9.33 8.28 -14.33
CA GLY A 9 -8.34 8.40 -15.41
C GLY A 9 -6.91 8.73 -14.94
N HIS A 10 -6.77 9.33 -13.73
CA HIS A 10 -5.45 9.56 -13.12
C HIS A 10 -4.77 8.27 -12.66
N MET A 11 -5.54 7.24 -12.24
CA MET A 11 -4.98 5.93 -11.88
C MET A 11 -4.43 5.19 -13.10
N ALA A 12 -5.17 5.20 -14.21
CA ALA A 12 -4.72 4.61 -15.47
C ALA A 12 -3.44 5.28 -15.99
N ARG A 13 -3.40 6.62 -15.93
CA ARG A 13 -2.19 7.39 -16.30
C ARG A 13 -1.01 7.08 -15.39
N GLY A 14 -1.24 7.00 -14.08
CA GLY A 14 -0.21 6.65 -13.09
C GLY A 14 0.36 5.26 -13.32
N LEU A 15 -0.49 4.27 -13.58
CA LEU A 15 -0.07 2.90 -13.88
C LEU A 15 0.78 2.82 -15.15
N ARG A 16 0.38 3.54 -16.22
CA ARG A 16 1.16 3.61 -17.44
C ARG A 16 2.55 4.20 -17.18
N LYS A 17 2.62 5.33 -16.46
CA LYS A 17 3.89 5.96 -16.09
C LYS A 17 4.79 5.06 -15.23
N LEU A 18 4.21 4.33 -14.27
CA LEU A 18 4.97 3.37 -13.47
C LEU A 18 5.53 2.23 -14.32
N ARG A 19 4.78 1.74 -15.30
CA ARG A 19 5.28 0.72 -16.26
C ARG A 19 6.44 1.27 -17.08
N GLU A 20 6.32 2.47 -17.63
CA GLU A 20 7.39 3.14 -18.38
C GLU A 20 8.66 3.37 -17.53
N LEU A 21 8.48 3.59 -16.21
CA LEU A 21 9.59 3.78 -15.28
C LEU A 21 10.18 2.47 -14.74
N SER A 22 9.48 1.35 -14.87
CA SER A 22 9.86 0.09 -14.23
C SER A 22 11.28 -0.37 -14.60
N GLU A 23 11.73 -0.09 -15.83
CA GLU A 23 13.09 -0.41 -16.29
C GLU A 23 14.16 0.47 -15.62
N LYS A 24 13.79 1.68 -15.20
CA LYS A 24 14.68 2.67 -14.56
C LYS A 24 14.71 2.57 -13.04
N LEU A 25 13.83 1.75 -12.46
CA LEU A 25 13.73 1.48 -11.03
C LEU A 25 14.54 0.25 -10.65
N ASP A 26 15.09 0.26 -9.45
CA ASP A 26 15.85 -0.86 -8.89
C ASP A 26 14.98 -1.72 -7.97
N LEU A 27 13.98 -1.09 -7.34
CA LEU A 27 13.17 -1.68 -6.28
C LEU A 27 11.75 -1.11 -6.27
N PHE A 28 10.78 -1.96 -5.99
CA PHE A 28 9.42 -1.56 -5.60
C PHE A 28 9.19 -1.87 -4.12
N VAL A 29 8.58 -0.93 -3.40
CA VAL A 29 8.14 -1.14 -2.03
C VAL A 29 6.62 -1.05 -2.01
N GLU A 30 5.99 -2.19 -1.82
CA GLU A 30 4.53 -2.30 -1.73
C GLU A 30 4.08 -2.08 -0.29
N VAL A 31 3.22 -1.08 -0.09
CA VAL A 31 2.58 -0.82 1.20
C VAL A 31 1.24 -1.51 1.24
N ARG A 32 1.04 -2.34 2.26
CA ARG A 32 -0.22 -3.05 2.56
C ARG A 32 -0.70 -2.71 3.96
N ASP A 33 -2.01 -2.75 4.18
CA ASP A 33 -2.60 -2.58 5.50
C ASP A 33 -2.45 -3.88 6.31
N ALA A 34 -1.82 -3.83 7.48
CA ALA A 34 -1.56 -5.00 8.33
C ALA A 34 -2.84 -5.69 8.83
N ARG A 35 -3.99 -5.00 8.84
CA ARG A 35 -5.28 -5.59 9.21
C ARG A 35 -5.78 -6.60 8.17
N ALA A 36 -5.43 -6.41 6.88
CA ALA A 36 -5.84 -7.29 5.80
C ALA A 36 -4.77 -7.31 4.66
N PRO A 37 -3.59 -7.88 4.87
CA PRO A 37 -2.46 -7.79 3.94
C PRO A 37 -2.73 -8.42 2.56
N PHE A 38 -3.54 -9.48 2.50
CA PHE A 38 -3.91 -10.10 1.23
C PHE A 38 -4.87 -9.20 0.43
N LEU A 39 -5.92 -8.71 1.10
CA LEU A 39 -6.95 -7.86 0.48
C LEU A 39 -6.40 -6.54 -0.04
N THR A 40 -5.40 -5.99 0.65
CA THR A 40 -4.79 -4.69 0.31
C THR A 40 -3.57 -4.79 -0.58
N GLY A 41 -3.33 -5.96 -1.17
CA GLY A 41 -2.30 -6.16 -2.18
C GLY A 41 -2.60 -5.36 -3.47
N SER A 42 -1.56 -4.79 -4.07
CA SER A 42 -1.68 -4.07 -5.33
C SER A 42 -1.70 -5.06 -6.50
N PRO A 43 -2.64 -4.92 -7.44
CA PRO A 43 -2.66 -5.75 -8.65
C PRO A 43 -1.41 -5.53 -9.53
N PHE A 44 -0.70 -4.43 -9.31
CA PHE A 44 0.51 -4.09 -10.05
C PHE A 44 1.75 -4.86 -9.55
N SER A 45 1.78 -5.25 -8.28
CA SER A 45 2.95 -5.90 -7.66
C SER A 45 3.36 -7.18 -8.38
N GLY A 46 2.39 -8.04 -8.73
CA GLY A 46 2.66 -9.27 -9.47
C GLY A 46 3.20 -9.05 -10.90
N GLN A 47 2.88 -7.90 -11.50
CA GLN A 47 3.39 -7.56 -12.84
C GLN A 47 4.86 -7.18 -12.79
N VAL A 48 5.26 -6.34 -11.80
CA VAL A 48 6.63 -5.85 -11.69
C VAL A 48 7.56 -6.83 -11.00
N ALA A 49 7.06 -7.73 -10.17
CA ALA A 49 7.84 -8.76 -9.50
C ALA A 49 8.59 -9.70 -10.46
N LYS A 50 8.13 -9.77 -11.71
CA LYS A 50 8.80 -10.54 -12.78
C LYS A 50 10.13 -9.93 -13.23
N PHE A 51 10.33 -8.63 -12.98
CA PHE A 51 11.46 -7.87 -13.53
C PHE A 51 12.31 -7.20 -12.45
N ARG A 52 11.71 -6.88 -11.30
CA ARG A 52 12.36 -6.13 -10.22
C ARG A 52 11.94 -6.69 -8.86
N PRO A 53 12.80 -6.61 -7.84
CA PRO A 53 12.41 -6.94 -6.47
C PRO A 53 11.21 -6.13 -6.02
N VAL A 54 10.25 -6.81 -5.36
CA VAL A 54 9.12 -6.18 -4.67
C VAL A 54 9.22 -6.51 -3.19
N TRP A 55 9.40 -5.50 -2.37
CA TRP A 55 9.43 -5.62 -0.92
C TRP A 55 8.10 -5.21 -0.33
N VAL A 56 7.70 -5.79 0.80
CA VAL A 56 6.41 -5.55 1.43
C VAL A 56 6.57 -4.80 2.74
N VAL A 57 5.82 -3.71 2.90
CA VAL A 57 5.67 -3.00 4.18
C VAL A 57 4.22 -3.12 4.65
N LEU A 58 4.01 -3.81 5.76
CA LEU A 58 2.74 -3.84 6.46
C LEU A 58 2.65 -2.61 7.35
N SER A 59 1.77 -1.69 6.98
CA SER A 59 1.48 -0.45 7.72
C SER A 59 0.35 -0.64 8.72
N LYS A 60 0.07 0.37 9.55
CA LYS A 60 -1.03 0.40 10.52
C LYS A 60 -1.00 -0.81 11.48
N VAL A 61 0.18 -1.20 11.88
CA VAL A 61 0.38 -2.34 12.79
C VAL A 61 -0.22 -2.11 14.16
N ASP A 62 -0.37 -0.86 14.55
CA ASP A 62 -1.07 -0.40 15.75
C ASP A 62 -2.57 -0.77 15.77
N LEU A 63 -3.14 -1.07 14.61
CA LEU A 63 -4.54 -1.46 14.42
C LEU A 63 -4.71 -2.95 14.08
N ALA A 64 -3.63 -3.71 14.07
CA ALA A 64 -3.63 -5.12 13.64
C ALA A 64 -3.23 -6.05 14.79
N ALA A 65 -3.73 -7.29 14.75
CA ALA A 65 -3.32 -8.32 15.70
C ALA A 65 -1.85 -8.72 15.45
N GLU A 66 -1.03 -8.68 16.50
CA GLU A 66 0.42 -8.93 16.43
C GLU A 66 0.74 -10.32 15.90
N GLU A 67 0.10 -11.36 16.42
CA GLU A 67 0.31 -12.74 15.96
C GLU A 67 -0.05 -12.94 14.48
N ALA A 68 -1.16 -12.33 14.02
CA ALA A 68 -1.55 -12.41 12.61
C ALA A 68 -0.54 -11.68 11.74
N THR A 69 -0.05 -10.51 12.20
CA THR A 69 0.98 -9.74 11.50
C THR A 69 2.28 -10.53 11.38
N ALA A 70 2.71 -11.22 12.45
CA ALA A 70 3.90 -12.07 12.43
C ALA A 70 3.76 -13.22 11.41
N ARG A 71 2.59 -13.90 11.37
CA ARG A 71 2.30 -14.94 10.37
C ARG A 71 2.36 -14.40 8.93
N TRP A 72 1.82 -13.20 8.69
CA TRP A 72 1.90 -12.57 7.37
C TRP A 72 3.32 -12.22 6.97
N LEU A 73 4.14 -11.71 7.89
CA LEU A 73 5.56 -11.46 7.61
C LEU A 73 6.29 -12.74 7.22
N SER A 74 6.07 -13.84 7.96
CA SER A 74 6.64 -15.16 7.64
C SER A 74 6.19 -15.65 6.27
N PHE A 75 4.91 -15.47 5.92
CA PHE A 75 4.39 -15.83 4.60
C PHE A 75 5.10 -15.06 3.48
N PHE A 76 5.19 -13.72 3.55
CA PHE A 76 5.85 -12.93 2.49
C PHE A 76 7.33 -13.27 2.36
N ARG A 77 8.03 -13.48 3.48
CA ARG A 77 9.43 -13.90 3.47
C ARG A 77 9.62 -15.29 2.87
N GLY A 78 8.73 -16.22 3.17
CA GLY A 78 8.69 -17.55 2.57
C GLY A 78 8.45 -17.53 1.05
N GLN A 79 7.81 -16.47 0.53
CA GLN A 79 7.67 -16.23 -0.91
C GLN A 79 8.89 -15.49 -1.53
N GLY A 80 9.99 -15.35 -0.79
CA GLY A 80 11.21 -14.69 -1.27
C GLY A 80 11.18 -13.16 -1.22
N SER A 81 10.14 -12.53 -0.66
CA SER A 81 10.08 -11.08 -0.51
C SER A 81 10.71 -10.65 0.82
N GLN A 82 11.43 -9.53 0.83
CA GLN A 82 11.72 -8.82 2.08
C GLN A 82 10.42 -8.21 2.62
N ALA A 83 10.15 -8.35 3.91
CA ALA A 83 8.91 -7.85 4.51
C ALA A 83 9.13 -7.28 5.91
N TRP A 84 8.47 -6.15 6.20
CA TRP A 84 8.48 -5.48 7.51
C TRP A 84 7.08 -5.08 7.93
N ALA A 85 6.85 -5.05 9.23
CA ALA A 85 5.69 -4.45 9.87
C ALA A 85 6.13 -3.15 10.55
N MET A 86 5.44 -2.03 10.23
CA MET A 86 5.87 -0.68 10.66
C MET A 86 4.69 0.18 11.09
N ASP A 87 4.78 0.78 12.27
CA ASP A 87 3.97 1.94 12.61
C ASP A 87 4.56 3.18 11.94
N LEU A 88 4.04 3.53 10.78
CA LEU A 88 4.55 4.65 9.99
C LEU A 88 4.31 6.02 10.65
N ARG A 89 3.44 6.12 11.67
CA ARG A 89 3.25 7.35 12.44
C ARG A 89 4.50 7.67 13.27
N ARG A 90 5.20 6.63 13.74
CA ARG A 90 6.47 6.77 14.47
C ARG A 90 7.65 7.09 13.56
N GLY A 91 7.49 6.92 12.24
CA GLY A 91 8.49 7.28 11.23
C GLY A 91 9.77 6.44 11.24
N ASN A 92 9.82 5.33 12.00
CA ASN A 92 11.01 4.49 12.05
C ASN A 92 11.04 3.51 10.85
N VAL A 93 11.73 3.90 9.80
CA VAL A 93 11.95 3.09 8.58
C VAL A 93 13.40 2.60 8.45
N SER A 94 14.19 2.69 9.52
CA SER A 94 15.62 2.33 9.51
C SER A 94 15.90 0.89 9.03
N PRO A 95 15.12 -0.14 9.39
CA PRO A 95 15.35 -1.49 8.86
C PRO A 95 15.21 -1.58 7.35
N LEU A 96 14.20 -0.90 6.78
CA LEU A 96 13.99 -0.83 5.32
C LEU A 96 15.15 -0.09 4.64
N LEU A 97 15.57 1.05 5.18
CA LEU A 97 16.66 1.84 4.61
C LEU A 97 18.00 1.09 4.64
N ARG A 98 18.31 0.37 5.74
CA ARG A 98 19.51 -0.48 5.83
C ARG A 98 19.50 -1.60 4.78
N ALA A 99 18.35 -2.22 4.55
CA ALA A 99 18.22 -3.23 3.50
C ALA A 99 18.38 -2.60 2.10
N ALA A 100 17.72 -1.46 1.87
CA ALA A 100 17.80 -0.73 0.59
C ALA A 100 19.23 -0.27 0.26
N ALA A 101 20.00 0.14 1.26
CA ALA A 101 21.40 0.54 1.07
C ALA A 101 22.27 -0.57 0.46
N LYS A 102 21.94 -1.85 0.72
CA LYS A 102 22.65 -3.00 0.12
C LYS A 102 22.38 -3.17 -1.37
N LEU A 103 21.30 -2.63 -1.89
CA LEU A 103 20.95 -2.67 -3.31
C LEU A 103 21.44 -1.44 -4.08
N LYS A 104 22.05 -0.47 -3.38
CA LYS A 104 22.47 0.79 -4.00
C LYS A 104 23.54 0.52 -5.07
N PRO A 105 23.33 0.95 -6.33
CA PRO A 105 24.35 0.91 -7.37
C PRO A 105 25.58 1.75 -7.01
N ALA A 106 26.76 1.35 -7.48
CA ALA A 106 28.03 2.03 -7.15
C ALA A 106 28.07 3.50 -7.61
N TYR A 107 27.44 3.81 -8.75
CA TYR A 107 27.62 5.10 -9.43
C TYR A 107 26.41 6.04 -9.37
N ARG A 108 25.35 5.67 -8.67
CA ARG A 108 24.14 6.51 -8.54
C ARG A 108 23.30 6.16 -7.29
N GLU A 109 22.34 7.00 -6.99
CA GLU A 109 21.36 6.70 -5.97
C GLU A 109 20.47 5.49 -6.38
N LEU A 110 20.04 4.73 -5.36
CA LEU A 110 19.01 3.71 -5.53
C LEU A 110 17.70 4.37 -5.95
N ARG A 111 17.05 3.84 -6.95
CA ARG A 111 15.74 4.32 -7.45
C ARG A 111 14.66 3.34 -7.03
N LEU A 112 13.74 3.78 -6.19
CA LEU A 112 12.63 2.97 -5.74
C LEU A 112 11.27 3.64 -6.00
N ALA A 113 10.24 2.84 -6.20
CA ALA A 113 8.86 3.29 -6.22
C ALA A 113 8.09 2.75 -5.01
N VAL A 114 7.31 3.62 -4.36
CA VAL A 114 6.34 3.21 -3.36
C VAL A 114 5.01 2.95 -4.07
N ILE A 115 4.51 1.73 -3.97
CA ILE A 115 3.27 1.27 -4.61
C ILE A 115 2.27 0.74 -3.58
N GLY A 116 1.02 0.61 -3.97
CA GLY A 116 -0.06 0.08 -3.13
C GLY A 116 -1.40 0.70 -3.50
N ILE A 117 -2.47 0.17 -2.95
CA ILE A 117 -3.83 0.70 -3.11
C ILE A 117 -4.01 2.05 -2.38
N PRO A 118 -5.12 2.78 -2.57
CA PRO A 118 -5.38 4.01 -1.82
C PRO A 118 -5.37 3.80 -0.29
N ASN A 119 -4.94 4.83 0.45
CA ASN A 119 -5.03 4.95 1.90
C ASN A 119 -4.34 3.85 2.74
N VAL A 120 -3.44 3.08 2.15
CA VAL A 120 -2.60 2.11 2.90
C VAL A 120 -1.38 2.73 3.57
N GLY A 121 -1.14 4.04 3.41
CA GLY A 121 -0.01 4.73 4.06
C GLY A 121 1.20 4.97 3.15
N LYS A 122 1.06 4.93 1.82
CA LYS A 122 2.16 5.19 0.87
C LYS A 122 2.87 6.53 1.12
N SER A 123 2.10 7.62 1.21
CA SER A 123 2.68 8.94 1.45
C SER A 123 3.35 9.06 2.83
N MET A 124 2.85 8.31 3.84
CA MET A 124 3.53 8.24 5.14
C MET A 124 4.87 7.54 5.04
N LEU A 125 4.94 6.42 4.30
CA LEU A 125 6.20 5.73 4.05
C LEU A 125 7.16 6.62 3.26
N LEU A 126 6.68 7.26 2.19
CA LEU A 126 7.45 8.20 1.40
C LEU A 126 8.08 9.29 2.30
N ASN A 127 7.27 9.97 3.09
CA ASN A 127 7.74 11.03 3.99
C ASN A 127 8.75 10.52 5.03
N ALA A 128 8.56 9.31 5.55
CA ALA A 128 9.50 8.70 6.50
C ALA A 128 10.84 8.34 5.83
N VAL A 129 10.82 7.93 4.56
CA VAL A 129 12.02 7.52 3.81
C VAL A 129 12.82 8.74 3.33
N VAL A 130 12.14 9.80 2.85
CA VAL A 130 12.83 10.98 2.30
C VAL A 130 13.08 12.08 3.34
N GLY A 131 12.34 12.09 4.45
CA GLY A 131 12.33 13.15 5.46
C GLY A 131 11.25 14.19 5.19
N LYS A 132 10.74 14.80 6.26
CA LYS A 132 9.55 15.68 6.26
C LYS A 132 9.68 16.96 5.42
N SER A 133 10.89 17.36 5.02
CA SER A 133 11.18 18.59 4.30
C SER A 133 11.58 18.41 2.83
N SER A 134 11.44 17.20 2.30
CA SER A 134 11.90 16.95 0.93
C SER A 134 10.87 17.44 -0.09
N ALA A 135 11.24 18.45 -0.86
CA ALA A 135 10.50 18.87 -2.04
C ALA A 135 10.72 17.87 -3.20
N PRO A 136 9.77 17.75 -4.15
CA PRO A 136 9.99 16.98 -5.36
C PRO A 136 11.23 17.50 -6.11
N VAL A 137 12.09 16.58 -6.55
CA VAL A 137 13.27 16.91 -7.35
C VAL A 137 12.87 16.91 -8.83
N GLY A 138 12.92 18.07 -9.49
CA GLY A 138 12.67 18.18 -10.91
C GLY A 138 13.91 17.82 -11.75
N GLY A 139 13.68 17.39 -12.99
CA GLY A 139 14.74 17.36 -14.00
C GLY A 139 15.87 16.35 -13.82
N ILE A 140 15.61 15.19 -13.23
CA ILE A 140 16.63 14.14 -13.16
C ILE A 140 16.94 13.65 -14.59
N PRO A 141 18.20 13.74 -15.04
CA PRO A 141 18.60 13.31 -16.39
C PRO A 141 18.24 11.85 -16.65
N GLY A 142 17.66 11.57 -17.81
CA GLY A 142 17.25 10.22 -18.21
C GLY A 142 15.99 9.70 -17.55
N VAL A 143 15.23 10.53 -16.83
CA VAL A 143 13.97 10.16 -16.18
C VAL A 143 12.78 10.84 -16.85
N THR A 144 11.67 10.13 -16.94
CA THR A 144 10.45 10.58 -17.64
C THR A 144 9.87 11.84 -17.01
N ARG A 145 9.56 12.85 -17.82
CA ARG A 145 8.89 14.10 -17.37
C ARG A 145 7.51 13.79 -16.77
N GLY A 146 7.13 14.53 -15.73
CA GLY A 146 5.78 14.49 -15.15
C GLY A 146 5.56 13.40 -14.07
N VAL A 147 6.64 12.84 -13.48
CA VAL A 147 6.62 12.05 -12.26
C VAL A 147 7.39 12.79 -11.18
N ALA A 148 6.81 12.88 -9.98
CA ALA A 148 7.49 13.49 -8.84
C ALA A 148 8.52 12.53 -8.27
N TRP A 149 9.77 12.97 -8.26
CA TRP A 149 10.88 12.29 -7.62
C TRP A 149 11.24 13.03 -6.33
N TYR A 150 11.48 12.28 -5.30
CA TYR A 150 11.87 12.78 -3.99
C TYR A 150 13.24 12.23 -3.64
N LYS A 151 14.15 13.10 -3.22
CA LYS A 151 15.50 12.70 -2.82
C LYS A 151 15.52 12.40 -1.32
N GLY A 152 15.92 11.19 -0.97
CA GLY A 152 16.19 10.76 0.39
C GLY A 152 17.66 10.50 0.64
N LYS A 153 17.96 9.85 1.76
CA LYS A 153 19.35 9.49 2.16
C LYS A 153 19.93 8.42 1.23
N GLY A 154 20.60 8.84 0.15
CA GLY A 154 21.25 7.95 -0.81
C GLY A 154 20.29 7.23 -1.77
N LEU A 155 19.05 7.67 -1.87
CA LEU A 155 18.02 7.09 -2.71
C LEU A 155 17.10 8.14 -3.35
N LEU A 156 16.49 7.79 -4.46
CA LEU A 156 15.44 8.54 -5.15
C LEU A 156 14.15 7.73 -5.07
N VAL A 157 13.09 8.38 -4.64
CA VAL A 157 11.77 7.75 -4.46
C VAL A 157 10.75 8.34 -5.41
N VAL A 158 9.98 7.49 -6.07
CA VAL A 158 8.79 7.86 -6.83
C VAL A 158 7.54 7.57 -6.00
N ASP A 159 6.69 8.58 -5.85
CA ASP A 159 5.33 8.35 -5.35
C ASP A 159 4.44 7.83 -6.48
N SER A 160 3.68 6.79 -6.20
CA SER A 160 2.71 6.26 -7.13
C SER A 160 1.28 6.58 -6.70
N PRO A 161 0.36 6.84 -7.64
CA PRO A 161 -1.04 6.90 -7.29
C PRO A 161 -1.49 5.55 -6.70
N GLY A 162 -2.47 5.58 -5.81
CA GLY A 162 -3.11 4.34 -5.33
C GLY A 162 -3.80 3.62 -6.49
N ILE A 163 -3.46 2.36 -6.70
CA ILE A 163 -3.99 1.56 -7.81
C ILE A 163 -4.88 0.46 -7.23
N LEU A 164 -6.19 0.55 -7.52
CA LEU A 164 -7.15 -0.51 -7.28
C LEU A 164 -7.41 -1.29 -8.57
N ASP A 165 -7.75 -2.56 -8.44
CA ASP A 165 -8.20 -3.35 -9.59
C ASP A 165 -9.65 -2.95 -9.95
N PRO A 166 -9.87 -2.38 -11.16
CA PRO A 166 -11.20 -1.98 -11.59
C PRO A 166 -12.15 -3.17 -11.82
N ALA A 167 -11.59 -4.37 -11.97
CA ALA A 167 -12.36 -5.59 -12.17
C ALA A 167 -12.74 -6.29 -10.85
N SER A 168 -12.34 -5.75 -9.71
CA SER A 168 -12.67 -6.32 -8.40
C SER A 168 -14.19 -6.37 -8.16
N HIS A 169 -14.64 -7.45 -7.52
CA HIS A 169 -16.03 -7.60 -7.14
C HIS A 169 -16.47 -6.55 -6.10
N ARG A 170 -17.78 -6.21 -6.09
CA ARG A 170 -18.39 -5.29 -5.12
C ARG A 170 -18.03 -5.64 -3.67
N GLU A 171 -17.99 -6.93 -3.34
CA GLU A 171 -17.62 -7.40 -1.99
C GLU A 171 -16.17 -7.06 -1.60
N VAL A 172 -15.23 -7.11 -2.55
CA VAL A 172 -13.85 -6.67 -2.31
C VAL A 172 -13.82 -5.17 -2.00
N HIS A 173 -14.53 -4.36 -2.79
CA HIS A 173 -14.64 -2.92 -2.54
C HIS A 173 -15.30 -2.60 -1.20
N ARG A 174 -16.33 -3.37 -0.78
CA ARG A 174 -16.98 -3.22 0.53
C ARG A 174 -15.96 -3.43 1.66
N ARG A 175 -15.21 -4.52 1.63
CA ARG A 175 -14.18 -4.80 2.64
C ARG A 175 -13.06 -3.77 2.63
N LEU A 176 -12.66 -3.30 1.46
CA LEU A 176 -11.68 -2.21 1.34
C LEU A 176 -12.23 -0.88 1.88
N ALA A 177 -13.54 -0.63 1.76
CA ALA A 177 -14.17 0.56 2.32
C ALA A 177 -14.21 0.51 3.85
N TRP A 178 -14.44 -0.66 4.49
CA TRP A 178 -14.30 -0.81 5.95
C TRP A 178 -12.89 -0.48 6.45
N LEU A 179 -11.87 -0.69 5.61
CA LEU A 179 -10.48 -0.33 5.91
C LEU A 179 -10.15 1.13 5.55
N GLY A 180 -11.07 1.86 4.93
CA GLY A 180 -10.85 3.21 4.41
C GLY A 180 -10.03 3.26 3.11
N SER A 181 -9.90 2.13 2.40
CA SER A 181 -9.12 2.01 1.16
C SER A 181 -9.96 2.05 -0.11
N SER A 182 -11.29 2.10 0.00
CA SER A 182 -12.24 2.34 -1.09
C SER A 182 -13.28 3.36 -0.64
N ARG A 183 -13.99 3.95 -1.60
CA ARG A 183 -15.02 4.95 -1.32
C ARG A 183 -16.35 4.28 -0.99
N SER A 184 -17.13 4.89 -0.07
CA SER A 184 -18.45 4.40 0.34
C SER A 184 -19.51 4.51 -0.77
N ASP A 185 -19.44 5.58 -1.58
CA ASP A 185 -20.39 5.82 -2.67
C ASP A 185 -20.32 4.77 -3.80
N VAL A 186 -19.22 4.07 -3.94
CA VAL A 186 -19.07 2.94 -4.87
C VAL A 186 -19.93 1.73 -4.45
N ILE A 187 -20.39 1.68 -3.20
CA ILE A 187 -20.99 0.48 -2.60
C ILE A 187 -22.45 0.72 -2.19
N GLY A 188 -22.95 1.94 -2.27
CA GLY A 188 -24.33 2.28 -1.88
C GLY A 188 -24.41 3.27 -0.71
N GLY A 189 -23.26 3.70 -0.17
CA GLY A 189 -23.19 4.68 0.92
C GLY A 189 -22.76 4.09 2.26
N TYR A 190 -22.88 4.90 3.31
CA TYR A 190 -22.42 4.52 4.65
C TYR A 190 -23.37 3.51 5.33
N GLU A 191 -24.66 3.57 5.04
CA GLU A 191 -25.67 2.64 5.58
C GLU A 191 -25.40 1.22 5.09
N ASP A 192 -25.26 1.01 3.77
CA ASP A 192 -24.92 -0.29 3.17
C ASP A 192 -23.57 -0.83 3.71
N LEU A 193 -22.62 0.08 4.02
CA LEU A 193 -21.36 -0.30 4.63
C LEU A 193 -21.51 -0.78 6.06
N ALA A 194 -22.29 -0.07 6.87
CA ALA A 194 -22.54 -0.41 8.28
C ALA A 194 -23.30 -1.74 8.39
N GLU A 195 -24.39 -1.90 7.64
CA GLU A 195 -25.16 -3.15 7.60
C GLU A 195 -24.27 -4.34 7.20
N GLY A 196 -23.50 -4.18 6.12
CA GLY A 196 -22.60 -5.23 5.65
C GLY A 196 -21.51 -5.57 6.66
N LEU A 197 -21.02 -4.61 7.46
CA LEU A 197 -20.05 -4.85 8.53
C LEU A 197 -20.67 -5.61 9.69
N ILE A 198 -21.88 -5.20 10.12
CA ILE A 198 -22.66 -5.88 11.18
C ILE A 198 -22.91 -7.33 10.79
N ASP A 199 -23.35 -7.58 9.58
CA ASP A 199 -23.58 -8.92 9.06
C ASP A 199 -22.31 -9.77 9.02
N PHE A 200 -21.19 -9.17 8.62
CA PHE A 200 -19.89 -9.84 8.61
C PHE A 200 -19.44 -10.20 10.03
N LEU A 201 -19.57 -9.28 10.98
CA LEU A 201 -19.23 -9.49 12.38
C LEU A 201 -20.12 -10.56 13.03
N ARG A 202 -21.44 -10.55 12.75
CA ARG A 202 -22.39 -11.56 13.21
C ARG A 202 -22.03 -12.96 12.70
N LYS A 203 -21.79 -13.09 11.40
CA LYS A 203 -21.38 -14.38 10.76
C LYS A 203 -20.03 -14.90 11.25
N SER A 204 -19.15 -14.03 11.69
CA SER A 204 -17.84 -14.40 12.26
C SER A 204 -17.84 -14.53 13.78
N SER A 205 -19.02 -14.46 14.44
CA SER A 205 -19.19 -14.51 15.91
C SER A 205 -18.33 -13.47 16.65
N LYS A 206 -18.21 -12.26 16.10
CA LYS A 206 -17.41 -11.16 16.65
C LYS A 206 -18.22 -9.90 16.94
N LEU A 207 -19.55 -9.94 16.70
CA LEU A 207 -20.40 -8.75 16.83
C LEU A 207 -20.41 -8.26 18.30
N GLU A 208 -20.71 -9.14 19.27
CA GLU A 208 -20.76 -8.77 20.69
C GLU A 208 -19.45 -8.13 21.18
N ARG A 209 -18.30 -8.70 20.79
CA ARG A 209 -16.99 -8.12 21.13
C ARG A 209 -16.78 -6.75 20.52
N ALA A 210 -17.27 -6.53 19.31
CA ALA A 210 -17.15 -5.23 18.64
C ALA A 210 -18.05 -4.19 19.31
N LEU A 211 -19.31 -4.54 19.64
CA LEU A 211 -20.25 -3.67 20.34
C LEU A 211 -19.74 -3.29 21.72
N ALA A 212 -19.26 -4.26 22.49
CA ALA A 212 -18.67 -4.02 23.80
C ALA A 212 -17.44 -3.05 23.76
N SER A 213 -16.67 -3.08 22.68
CA SER A 213 -15.54 -2.15 22.50
C SER A 213 -15.96 -0.70 22.22
N TRP A 214 -17.25 -0.46 21.94
CA TRP A 214 -17.85 0.85 21.68
C TRP A 214 -18.88 1.25 22.75
N ASP A 215 -18.96 0.50 23.85
CA ASP A 215 -19.97 0.68 24.92
C ASP A 215 -21.41 0.63 24.37
N LEU A 216 -21.65 -0.20 23.37
CA LEU A 216 -22.95 -0.42 22.76
C LEU A 216 -23.53 -1.78 23.21
N GLU A 217 -24.83 -1.80 23.51
CA GLU A 217 -25.56 -3.05 23.74
C GLU A 217 -25.84 -3.79 22.43
N PRO A 218 -25.92 -5.14 22.45
CA PRO A 218 -26.22 -5.97 21.28
C PRO A 218 -27.59 -5.74 20.69
#